data_165bfa1cf05d85d24cdea68048694c7c
#
_entry.id   165bfa1cf05d85d24cdea68048694c7c
#
_cell.length_a   1.000
_cell.length_b   1.000
_cell.length_c   1.000
_cell.angle_alpha   90.00
_cell.angle_beta   90.00
_cell.angle_gamma   90.00
#
_symmetry.space_group_name_H-M   'P 1'
#
loop_
_entity.id
_entity.type
_entity.pdbx_description
1 polymer ?
#
loop_
_entity_poly.entity_id
_entity_poly.type
_entity_poly.pdbx_seq_one_letter_code
_entity_poly.pdbx_strand_id
1 'polypeptide(L)'
;LVCFNPETESKHVYTTANGLLSNQFNFQSGYCDRKGRIYLGSINGFIAFDPETFVENTFLPPVVITDFYLFNKRLSVDSPDSPMEKSITYSDEIELDANQNSFSLQVAALSYQAPEMNRLEYKLEGFNSEWYTVGRNSMINYSNLPYGSYTLRIKGSNSDGKWNEAQRVLKI
;
A
#
# COMPACT_ATOMS: atom_id res chain seq x y z
N LEU A 1 -4.08 -4.70 19.89
CA LEU A 1 -2.93 -4.50 20.77
C LEU A 1 -2.20 -3.23 20.34
N VAL A 2 -1.76 -2.40 21.29
CA VAL A 2 -1.01 -1.18 21.00
C VAL A 2 0.30 -1.23 21.78
N CYS A 3 1.41 -1.05 21.07
CA CYS A 3 2.71 -0.76 21.64
C CYS A 3 2.90 0.76 21.62
N PHE A 4 3.20 1.34 22.77
CA PHE A 4 3.42 2.77 22.93
C PHE A 4 4.81 3.02 23.52
N ASN A 5 5.59 3.86 22.83
CA ASN A 5 6.86 4.32 23.34
C ASN A 5 6.66 5.72 23.95
N PRO A 6 6.80 5.86 25.29
CA PRO A 6 6.56 7.14 25.96
C PRO A 6 7.63 8.21 25.69
N GLU A 7 8.84 7.81 25.27
CA GLU A 7 9.93 8.76 24.99
C GLU A 7 9.76 9.43 23.61
N THR A 8 9.30 8.67 22.63
CA THR A 8 9.12 9.15 21.25
C THR A 8 7.65 9.46 20.91
N GLU A 9 6.72 9.17 21.84
CA GLU A 9 5.26 9.23 21.66
C GLU A 9 4.75 8.39 20.47
N SER A 10 5.59 7.49 19.97
CA SER A 10 5.22 6.63 18.84
C SER A 10 4.26 5.53 19.27
N LYS A 11 3.33 5.19 18.38
CA LYS A 11 2.34 4.12 18.58
C LYS A 11 2.41 3.13 17.44
N HIS A 12 2.53 1.86 17.77
CA HIS A 12 2.39 0.78 16.82
C HIS A 12 1.15 -0.06 17.17
N VAL A 13 0.25 -0.25 16.22
CA VAL A 13 -1.01 -0.98 16.41
C VAL A 13 -0.91 -2.34 15.73
N TYR A 14 -1.00 -3.39 16.54
CA TYR A 14 -1.05 -4.77 16.05
C TYR A 14 -2.51 -5.24 16.00
N THR A 15 -2.86 -5.89 14.91
CA THR A 15 -4.19 -6.41 14.61
C THR A 15 -4.11 -7.86 14.13
N THR A 16 -5.23 -8.44 13.75
CA THR A 16 -5.27 -9.76 13.10
C THR A 16 -4.45 -9.80 11.80
N ALA A 17 -4.26 -8.66 11.11
CA ALA A 17 -3.37 -8.51 9.97
C ALA A 17 -1.90 -8.82 10.31
N ASN A 18 -1.49 -8.55 11.53
CA ASN A 18 -0.16 -8.86 12.05
C ASN A 18 -0.07 -10.26 12.68
N GLY A 19 -1.11 -11.08 12.57
CA GLY A 19 -1.14 -12.45 13.09
C GLY A 19 -1.74 -12.61 14.48
N LEU A 20 -2.39 -11.57 15.04
CA LEU A 20 -3.15 -11.74 16.27
C LEU A 20 -4.36 -12.65 16.04
N LEU A 21 -4.70 -13.48 17.03
CA LEU A 21 -5.87 -14.36 16.99
C LEU A 21 -7.20 -13.58 16.97
N SER A 22 -7.20 -12.39 17.58
CA SER A 22 -8.37 -11.51 17.67
C SER A 22 -7.93 -10.08 17.91
N ASN A 23 -8.74 -9.11 17.47
CA ASN A 23 -8.60 -7.71 17.83
C ASN A 23 -9.27 -7.38 19.19
N GLN A 24 -9.98 -8.33 19.79
CA GLN A 24 -10.67 -8.18 21.07
C GLN A 24 -9.98 -9.00 22.14
N PHE A 25 -9.59 -8.33 23.20
CA PHE A 25 -8.97 -8.93 24.39
C PHE A 25 -9.95 -8.90 25.55
N ASN A 26 -9.88 -9.91 26.42
CA ASN A 26 -10.73 -10.01 27.58
C ASN A 26 -10.26 -9.02 28.65
N PHE A 27 -11.22 -8.47 29.39
CA PHE A 27 -10.92 -7.55 30.48
C PHE A 27 -10.08 -8.26 31.57
N GLN A 28 -9.03 -7.60 32.06
CA GLN A 28 -8.11 -8.10 33.10
C GLN A 28 -7.43 -9.46 32.79
N SER A 29 -7.32 -9.86 31.53
CA SER A 29 -6.71 -11.13 31.13
C SER A 29 -5.25 -10.98 30.66
N GLY A 30 -4.51 -10.05 31.26
CA GLY A 30 -3.09 -9.83 30.98
C GLY A 30 -2.20 -10.31 32.12
N TYR A 31 -1.10 -10.99 31.78
CA TYR A 31 -0.08 -11.44 32.73
C TYR A 31 1.33 -11.24 32.14
N CYS A 32 2.25 -10.79 32.94
CA CYS A 32 3.67 -10.73 32.60
C CYS A 32 4.44 -11.67 33.55
N ASP A 33 5.19 -12.60 32.99
CA ASP A 33 5.99 -13.52 33.80
C ASP A 33 7.32 -12.90 34.26
N ARG A 34 8.07 -13.63 35.10
CA ARG A 34 9.36 -13.16 35.65
C ARG A 34 10.45 -12.99 34.59
N LYS A 35 10.26 -13.49 33.39
CA LYS A 35 11.18 -13.36 32.26
C LYS A 35 10.78 -12.23 31.31
N GLY A 36 9.74 -11.45 31.65
CA GLY A 36 9.26 -10.37 30.81
C GLY A 36 8.28 -10.81 29.71
N ARG A 37 7.97 -12.10 29.60
CA ARG A 37 7.04 -12.58 28.57
C ARG A 37 5.61 -12.19 28.93
N ILE A 38 4.88 -11.65 27.98
CA ILE A 38 3.51 -11.15 28.13
C ILE A 38 2.51 -12.20 27.59
N TYR A 39 1.45 -12.40 28.35
CA TYR A 39 0.33 -13.28 28.03
C TYR A 39 -0.95 -12.46 28.04
N LEU A 40 -1.72 -12.49 26.95
CA LEU A 40 -2.98 -11.76 26.83
C LEU A 40 -4.09 -12.71 26.36
N GLY A 41 -5.15 -12.78 27.14
CA GLY A 41 -6.35 -13.58 26.81
C GLY A 41 -7.25 -12.80 25.84
N SER A 42 -7.78 -13.51 24.85
CA SER A 42 -8.77 -13.01 23.90
C SER A 42 -9.95 -13.95 23.81
N ILE A 43 -10.98 -13.57 23.05
CA ILE A 43 -12.15 -14.42 22.82
C ILE A 43 -11.85 -15.73 22.08
N ASN A 44 -10.74 -15.76 21.32
CA ASN A 44 -10.33 -16.90 20.49
C ASN A 44 -9.12 -17.65 21.06
N GLY A 45 -8.82 -17.47 22.35
CA GLY A 45 -7.67 -18.10 23.00
C GLY A 45 -6.76 -17.07 23.67
N PHE A 46 -5.49 -17.38 23.79
CA PHE A 46 -4.51 -16.43 24.32
C PHE A 46 -3.29 -16.31 23.41
N ILE A 47 -2.62 -15.18 23.48
CA ILE A 47 -1.33 -14.96 22.83
C ILE A 47 -0.25 -14.85 23.91
N ALA A 48 0.95 -15.29 23.59
CA ALA A 48 2.13 -15.14 24.43
C ALA A 48 3.30 -14.65 23.58
N PHE A 49 3.94 -13.59 23.99
CA PHE A 49 5.05 -13.00 23.25
C PHE A 49 6.07 -12.36 24.18
N ASP A 50 7.28 -12.23 23.68
CA ASP A 50 8.36 -11.48 24.33
C ASP A 50 8.45 -10.10 23.65
N PRO A 51 8.23 -9.00 24.40
CA PRO A 51 8.28 -7.66 23.82
C PRO A 51 9.63 -7.29 23.18
N GLU A 52 10.73 -7.90 23.66
CA GLU A 52 12.07 -7.64 23.14
C GLU A 52 12.33 -8.33 21.77
N THR A 53 11.48 -9.28 21.39
CA THR A 53 11.61 -10.01 20.12
C THR A 53 10.86 -9.36 18.97
N PHE A 54 10.18 -8.26 19.18
CA PHE A 54 9.53 -7.52 18.10
C PHE A 54 10.57 -6.88 17.19
N VAL A 55 10.66 -7.39 15.96
CA VAL A 55 11.55 -6.86 14.93
C VAL A 55 10.70 -5.99 14.00
N GLU A 56 11.11 -4.72 13.88
CA GLU A 56 10.49 -3.80 12.94
C GLU A 56 10.72 -4.27 11.50
N ASN A 57 9.69 -4.24 10.68
CA ASN A 57 9.82 -4.55 9.25
C ASN A 57 10.55 -3.41 8.53
N THR A 58 11.82 -3.63 8.22
CA THR A 58 12.65 -2.66 7.48
C THR A 58 12.57 -2.80 5.96
N PHE A 59 11.81 -3.78 5.46
CA PHE A 59 11.65 -3.98 4.03
C PHE A 59 10.94 -2.80 3.37
N LEU A 60 11.55 -2.22 2.35
CA LEU A 60 10.99 -1.14 1.55
C LEU A 60 10.31 -1.72 0.32
N PRO A 61 8.96 -1.73 0.25
CA PRO A 61 8.26 -2.41 -0.82
C PRO A 61 8.44 -1.69 -2.15
N PRO A 62 8.85 -2.40 -3.23
CA PRO A 62 8.75 -1.85 -4.56
C PRO A 62 7.28 -1.68 -4.95
N VAL A 63 7.00 -0.62 -5.71
CA VAL A 63 5.66 -0.34 -6.24
C VAL A 63 5.59 -0.73 -7.70
N VAL A 64 4.53 -1.43 -8.06
CA VAL A 64 4.26 -1.85 -9.45
C VAL A 64 2.88 -1.36 -9.88
N ILE A 65 2.76 -1.08 -11.19
CA ILE A 65 1.47 -0.92 -11.85
C ILE A 65 1.11 -2.29 -12.42
N THR A 66 0.01 -2.88 -11.98
CA THR A 66 -0.38 -4.22 -12.36
C THR A 66 -1.29 -4.26 -13.58
N ASP A 67 -2.19 -3.28 -13.68
CA ASP A 67 -3.19 -3.24 -14.73
C ASP A 67 -3.49 -1.82 -15.21
N PHE A 68 -3.87 -1.73 -16.48
CA PHE A 68 -4.35 -0.52 -17.13
C PHE A 68 -5.80 -0.71 -17.61
N TYR A 69 -6.63 0.27 -17.33
CA TYR A 69 -8.03 0.29 -17.72
C TYR A 69 -8.31 1.56 -18.54
N LEU A 70 -8.91 1.41 -19.68
CA LEU A 70 -9.43 2.50 -20.50
C LEU A 70 -10.96 2.43 -20.48
N PHE A 71 -11.63 3.52 -20.08
CA PHE A 71 -13.09 3.57 -19.92
C PHE A 71 -13.65 2.39 -19.10
N ASN A 72 -13.00 2.06 -17.98
CA ASN A 72 -13.31 0.92 -17.10
C ASN A 72 -13.15 -0.48 -17.74
N LYS A 73 -12.59 -0.58 -18.95
CA LYS A 73 -12.27 -1.84 -19.58
C LYS A 73 -10.78 -2.13 -19.41
N ARG A 74 -10.45 -3.26 -18.81
CA ARG A 74 -9.06 -3.72 -18.69
C ARG A 74 -8.48 -3.98 -20.07
N LEU A 75 -7.31 -3.40 -20.34
CA LEU A 75 -6.57 -3.61 -21.58
C LEU A 75 -5.29 -4.41 -21.31
N SER A 76 -4.97 -5.29 -22.26
CA SER A 76 -3.67 -5.93 -22.39
C SER A 76 -2.94 -5.37 -23.61
N VAL A 77 -1.69 -5.75 -23.80
CA VAL A 77 -0.88 -5.36 -24.98
C VAL A 77 -1.60 -5.70 -26.30
N ASP A 78 -2.23 -6.89 -26.36
CA ASP A 78 -2.91 -7.39 -27.55
C ASP A 78 -4.35 -6.87 -27.71
N SER A 79 -4.81 -6.00 -26.80
CA SER A 79 -6.16 -5.45 -26.90
C SER A 79 -6.26 -4.45 -28.06
N PRO A 80 -7.37 -4.45 -28.83
CA PRO A 80 -7.66 -3.37 -29.75
C PRO A 80 -7.64 -2.03 -29.01
N ASP A 81 -7.09 -1.00 -29.63
CA ASP A 81 -6.95 0.35 -29.05
C ASP A 81 -6.04 0.43 -27.80
N SER A 82 -5.19 -0.59 -27.60
CA SER A 82 -4.22 -0.55 -26.49
C SER A 82 -3.13 0.49 -26.77
N PRO A 83 -2.89 1.42 -25.83
CA PRO A 83 -1.78 2.37 -25.94
C PRO A 83 -0.45 1.75 -25.49
N MET A 84 -0.43 0.45 -25.20
CA MET A 84 0.72 -0.23 -24.61
C MET A 84 1.45 -1.10 -25.63
N GLU A 85 2.74 -0.86 -25.83
CA GLU A 85 3.63 -1.74 -26.62
C GLU A 85 4.12 -2.95 -25.80
N LYS A 86 4.19 -2.81 -24.48
CA LYS A 86 4.57 -3.85 -23.52
C LYS A 86 3.67 -3.78 -22.29
N SER A 87 3.69 -4.81 -21.44
CA SER A 87 2.90 -4.80 -20.20
C SER A 87 3.14 -3.51 -19.40
N ILE A 88 2.06 -2.92 -18.89
CA ILE A 88 2.10 -1.69 -18.07
C ILE A 88 3.06 -1.80 -16.89
N THR A 89 3.25 -3.00 -16.36
CA THR A 89 4.19 -3.27 -15.26
C THR A 89 5.62 -2.87 -15.62
N TYR A 90 6.00 -3.01 -16.89
CA TYR A 90 7.35 -2.73 -17.39
C TYR A 90 7.41 -1.48 -18.29
N SER A 91 6.29 -0.78 -18.49
CA SER A 91 6.23 0.43 -19.29
C SER A 91 6.63 1.64 -18.45
N ASP A 92 7.55 2.45 -18.96
CA ASP A 92 7.93 3.71 -18.32
C ASP A 92 7.20 4.91 -18.95
N GLU A 93 6.54 4.65 -20.09
CA GLU A 93 5.80 5.64 -20.85
C GLU A 93 4.61 4.96 -21.56
N ILE A 94 3.50 5.66 -21.66
CA ILE A 94 2.32 5.32 -22.47
C ILE A 94 1.89 6.59 -23.23
N GLU A 95 1.44 6.43 -24.47
CA GLU A 95 0.88 7.52 -25.25
C GLU A 95 -0.61 7.28 -25.44
N LEU A 96 -1.43 8.24 -25.01
CA LEU A 96 -2.88 8.18 -25.09
C LEU A 96 -3.39 9.09 -26.20
N ASP A 97 -4.30 8.59 -27.00
CA ASP A 97 -5.02 9.41 -27.96
C ASP A 97 -5.90 10.46 -27.25
N ALA A 98 -6.23 11.55 -27.95
CA ALA A 98 -7.02 12.64 -27.40
C ALA A 98 -8.42 12.22 -26.88
N ASN A 99 -8.96 11.11 -27.39
CA ASN A 99 -10.21 10.51 -26.95
C ASN A 99 -10.03 9.50 -25.80
N GLN A 100 -8.79 9.14 -25.44
CA GLN A 100 -8.46 8.19 -24.36
C GLN A 100 -8.20 8.90 -23.00
N ASN A 101 -8.93 9.95 -22.71
CA ASN A 101 -8.70 10.86 -21.58
C ASN A 101 -9.25 10.38 -20.23
N SER A 102 -9.85 9.19 -20.19
CA SER A 102 -10.42 8.62 -18.95
C SER A 102 -9.92 7.21 -18.77
N PHE A 103 -8.99 7.04 -17.83
CA PHE A 103 -8.31 5.79 -17.58
C PHE A 103 -8.10 5.53 -16.09
N SER A 104 -7.80 4.30 -15.76
CA SER A 104 -7.46 3.89 -14.40
C SER A 104 -6.25 2.96 -14.39
N LEU A 105 -5.48 3.03 -13.34
CA LEU A 105 -4.30 2.21 -13.10
C LEU A 105 -4.48 1.44 -11.80
N GLN A 106 -4.30 0.13 -11.85
CA GLN A 106 -4.21 -0.66 -10.63
C GLN A 106 -2.75 -0.74 -10.18
N VAL A 107 -2.52 -0.54 -8.89
CA VAL A 107 -1.17 -0.43 -8.31
C VAL A 107 -1.04 -1.31 -7.09
N ALA A 108 0.17 -1.78 -6.83
CA ALA A 108 0.45 -2.59 -5.65
C ALA A 108 1.83 -2.26 -5.05
N ALA A 109 1.90 -2.26 -3.73
CA ALA A 109 3.15 -2.30 -2.99
C ALA A 109 3.49 -3.77 -2.67
N LEU A 110 4.63 -4.25 -3.13
CA LEU A 110 5.01 -5.66 -3.01
C LEU A 110 5.62 -5.95 -1.63
N SER A 111 4.79 -5.88 -0.60
CA SER A 111 5.09 -6.35 0.76
C SER A 111 4.00 -7.31 1.19
N TYR A 112 4.41 -8.53 1.52
CA TYR A 112 3.48 -9.62 1.84
C TYR A 112 3.22 -9.78 3.34
N GLN A 113 3.97 -9.08 4.17
CA GLN A 113 3.73 -9.01 5.60
C GLN A 113 2.63 -7.98 5.88
N ALA A 114 1.43 -8.44 6.26
CA ALA A 114 0.24 -7.62 6.48
C ALA A 114 -0.06 -6.66 5.30
N PRO A 115 -0.31 -7.17 4.08
CA PRO A 115 -0.40 -6.36 2.85
C PRO A 115 -1.54 -5.34 2.90
N GLU A 116 -2.60 -5.58 3.67
CA GLU A 116 -3.72 -4.67 3.89
C GLU A 116 -3.33 -3.42 4.70
N MET A 117 -2.17 -3.41 5.35
CA MET A 117 -1.62 -2.27 6.09
C MET A 117 -0.65 -1.44 5.24
N ASN A 118 -0.24 -1.94 4.08
CA ASN A 118 0.57 -1.19 3.15
C ASN A 118 -0.17 0.06 2.69
N ARG A 119 0.57 1.15 2.51
CA ARG A 119 0.01 2.41 2.02
C ARG A 119 0.65 2.77 0.68
N LEU A 120 -0.14 3.38 -0.16
CA LEU A 120 0.27 3.87 -1.47
C LEU A 120 -0.13 5.33 -1.58
N GLU A 121 0.78 6.15 -2.08
CA GLU A 121 0.50 7.54 -2.44
C GLU A 121 0.95 7.80 -3.87
N TYR A 122 0.24 8.70 -4.54
CA TYR A 122 0.52 9.09 -5.92
C TYR A 122 0.36 10.58 -6.13
N LYS A 123 1.04 11.11 -7.14
CA LYS A 123 0.82 12.43 -7.70
C LYS A 123 1.01 12.39 -9.22
N LEU A 124 0.30 13.25 -9.93
CA LEU A 124 0.42 13.44 -11.38
C LEU A 124 0.99 14.82 -11.65
N GLU A 125 2.31 14.89 -11.86
CA GLU A 125 3.00 16.12 -12.21
C GLU A 125 2.49 16.62 -13.56
N GLY A 126 2.21 17.91 -13.66
CA GLY A 126 1.53 18.53 -14.79
C GLY A 126 0.01 18.72 -14.57
N PHE A 127 -0.59 17.98 -13.64
CA PHE A 127 -2.01 18.09 -13.30
C PHE A 127 -2.23 18.49 -11.84
N ASN A 128 -1.51 17.88 -10.90
CA ASN A 128 -1.56 18.25 -9.48
C ASN A 128 -0.14 18.26 -8.89
N SER A 129 0.04 18.96 -7.77
CA SER A 129 1.32 19.09 -7.06
C SER A 129 1.37 18.30 -5.76
N GLU A 130 0.23 17.83 -5.25
CA GLU A 130 0.09 17.18 -3.96
C GLU A 130 0.08 15.66 -4.09
N TRP A 131 0.49 14.99 -3.01
CA TRP A 131 0.39 13.54 -2.88
C TRP A 131 -1.02 13.16 -2.40
N TYR A 132 -1.62 12.21 -3.09
CA TYR A 132 -2.93 11.66 -2.75
C TYR A 132 -2.79 10.20 -2.33
N THR A 133 -3.49 9.82 -1.27
CA THR A 133 -3.53 8.41 -0.84
C THR A 133 -4.38 7.59 -1.80
N VAL A 134 -3.83 6.45 -2.23
CA VAL A 134 -4.59 5.48 -3.04
C VAL A 134 -5.65 4.82 -2.17
N GLY A 135 -6.88 4.74 -2.69
CA GLY A 135 -7.99 4.09 -2.00
C GLY A 135 -7.79 2.58 -1.78
N ARG A 136 -8.66 1.97 -0.97
CA ARG A 136 -8.58 0.54 -0.60
C ARG A 136 -8.63 -0.43 -1.77
N ASN A 137 -9.18 -0.02 -2.91
CA ASN A 137 -9.22 -0.82 -4.14
C ASN A 137 -7.91 -0.79 -4.92
N SER A 138 -6.89 -0.08 -4.43
CA SER A 138 -5.59 0.08 -5.08
C SER A 138 -5.67 0.63 -6.51
N MET A 139 -6.67 1.49 -6.78
CA MET A 139 -6.92 2.09 -8.10
C MET A 139 -6.65 3.60 -8.07
N ILE A 140 -5.95 4.08 -9.08
CA ILE A 140 -5.76 5.50 -9.40
C ILE A 140 -6.64 5.77 -10.62
N ASN A 141 -7.55 6.75 -10.50
CA ASN A 141 -8.52 7.05 -11.54
C ASN A 141 -8.36 8.48 -12.03
N TYR A 142 -8.33 8.64 -13.34
CA TYR A 142 -8.40 9.93 -14.01
C TYR A 142 -9.58 9.95 -14.97
N SER A 143 -10.38 11.01 -14.90
CA SER A 143 -11.52 11.23 -15.78
C SER A 143 -11.37 12.56 -16.47
N ASN A 144 -11.52 12.57 -17.79
CA ASN A 144 -11.45 13.76 -18.62
C ASN A 144 -10.15 14.56 -18.40
N LEU A 145 -9.00 13.84 -18.38
CA LEU A 145 -7.69 14.46 -18.24
C LEU A 145 -7.45 15.36 -19.48
N PRO A 146 -7.09 16.64 -19.30
CA PRO A 146 -6.76 17.52 -20.41
C PRO A 146 -5.59 16.98 -21.26
N TYR A 147 -5.53 17.36 -22.52
CA TYR A 147 -4.37 17.06 -23.35
C TYR A 147 -3.10 17.72 -22.78
N GLY A 148 -2.03 16.96 -22.71
CA GLY A 148 -0.76 17.42 -22.16
C GLY A 148 0.20 16.27 -21.89
N SER A 149 1.37 16.59 -21.37
CA SER A 149 2.35 15.59 -20.91
C SER A 149 2.38 15.58 -19.40
N TYR A 150 2.28 14.39 -18.83
CA TYR A 150 2.18 14.18 -17.40
C TYR A 150 3.22 13.16 -16.92
N THR A 151 3.60 13.28 -15.65
CA THR A 151 4.44 12.27 -15.01
C THR A 151 3.75 11.78 -13.74
N LEU A 152 3.26 10.56 -13.80
CA LEU A 152 2.69 9.88 -12.64
C LEU A 152 3.83 9.34 -11.78
N ARG A 153 3.82 9.70 -10.49
CA ARG A 153 4.73 9.17 -9.47
C ARG A 153 3.95 8.46 -8.40
N ILE A 154 4.39 7.27 -8.04
CA ILE A 154 3.76 6.43 -7.03
C ILE A 154 4.83 5.97 -6.05
N LYS A 155 4.54 6.07 -4.76
CA LYS A 155 5.37 5.53 -3.69
C LYS A 155 4.56 4.64 -2.76
N GLY A 156 5.23 3.73 -2.09
CA GLY A 156 4.60 2.77 -1.19
C GLY A 156 5.30 2.66 0.15
N SER A 157 4.55 2.34 1.19
CA SER A 157 5.09 1.97 2.48
C SER A 157 4.75 0.52 2.81
N ASN A 158 5.56 -0.09 3.68
CA ASN A 158 5.23 -1.37 4.29
C ASN A 158 4.18 -1.24 5.41
N SER A 159 3.83 -2.36 6.05
CA SER A 159 2.89 -2.43 7.17
C SER A 159 3.29 -1.59 8.39
N ASP A 160 4.58 -1.34 8.58
CA ASP A 160 5.12 -0.56 9.69
C ASP A 160 5.26 0.94 9.35
N GLY A 161 4.79 1.34 8.17
CA GLY A 161 4.77 2.73 7.72
C GLY A 161 6.10 3.23 7.18
N LYS A 162 7.06 2.36 6.86
CA LYS A 162 8.32 2.76 6.22
C LYS A 162 8.12 2.93 4.73
N TRP A 163 8.33 4.14 4.26
CA TRP A 163 8.19 4.53 2.86
C TRP A 163 9.41 4.15 2.04
N ASN A 164 9.15 3.64 0.84
CA ASN A 164 10.18 3.46 -0.17
C ASN A 164 10.28 4.74 -1.01
N GLU A 165 11.41 5.41 -0.95
CA GLU A 165 11.68 6.62 -1.72
C GLU A 165 11.97 6.34 -3.21
N ALA A 166 12.24 5.07 -3.57
CA ALA A 166 12.30 4.63 -4.96
C ALA A 166 10.88 4.57 -5.55
N GLN A 167 10.47 5.67 -6.17
CA GLN A 167 9.14 5.84 -6.74
C GLN A 167 8.98 5.05 -8.03
N ARG A 168 7.79 4.50 -8.28
CA ARG A 168 7.38 4.06 -9.60
C ARG A 168 6.97 5.27 -10.43
N VAL A 169 7.60 5.45 -11.58
CA VAL A 169 7.35 6.58 -12.47
C VAL A 169 6.76 6.06 -13.77
N LEU A 170 5.72 6.73 -14.28
CA LEU A 170 5.10 6.49 -15.59
C LEU A 170 4.84 7.84 -16.26
N LYS A 171 5.34 8.02 -17.48
CA LYS A 171 5.01 9.17 -18.33
C LYS A 171 3.74 8.88 -19.13
N ILE A 172 2.91 9.90 -19.27
CA ILE A 172 1.62 9.83 -19.95
C ILE A 172 1.47 11.03 -20.88
#